data_2fd7004741e7b2cae6ee6a8bb7e222a4
#
_entry.id   2fd7004741e7b2cae6ee6a8bb7e222a4
#
_cell.length_a   1.000
_cell.length_b   1.000
_cell.length_c   1.000
_cell.angle_alpha   90.00
_cell.angle_beta   90.00
_cell.angle_gamma   90.00
#
_symmetry.space_group_name_H-M   'P 1'
#
loop_
_entity.id
_entity.type
_entity.pdbx_description
1 polymer ?
#
loop_
_entity_poly.entity_id
_entity_poly.type
_entity_poly.pdbx_seq_one_letter_code
_entity_poly.pdbx_strand_id
1 'polypeptide(L)'
;MSQRILIIEDDDETRELLRMALEQRGYQVTVAEDGVRGYDTALFLKPDLIVTDIQMPGADGVHVVRRVRHTTSLERTPILVTTAFGTGTATFSLQLGANAYEPKPIDTQSFMSTVKRLLSERDSLKVA
;
A
#
# COMPACT_ATOMS: atom_id res chain seq x y z
N MET A 1 -10.91 -10.22 -14.02
CA MET A 1 -9.48 -9.95 -14.14
C MET A 1 -8.89 -9.70 -12.76
N SER A 2 -7.64 -10.14 -12.59
CA SER A 2 -6.97 -9.96 -11.30
C SER A 2 -6.62 -8.51 -11.03
N GLN A 3 -6.88 -8.05 -9.82
CA GLN A 3 -6.48 -6.74 -9.39
C GLN A 3 -4.99 -6.72 -9.09
N ARG A 4 -4.36 -5.58 -9.36
CA ARG A 4 -2.92 -5.39 -9.22
C ARG A 4 -2.61 -4.66 -7.93
N ILE A 5 -1.69 -5.22 -7.14
CA ILE A 5 -1.27 -4.62 -5.87
C ILE A 5 0.23 -4.40 -5.91
N LEU A 6 0.66 -3.20 -5.55
CA LEU A 6 2.07 -2.87 -5.42
C LEU A 6 2.42 -2.84 -3.94
N ILE A 7 3.43 -3.61 -3.57
CA ILE A 7 3.97 -3.62 -2.20
C ILE A 7 5.31 -2.88 -2.19
N ILE A 8 5.44 -1.89 -1.33
CA ILE A 8 6.67 -1.13 -1.13
C ILE A 8 7.15 -1.40 0.29
N GLU A 9 8.20 -2.21 0.43
CA GLU A 9 8.69 -2.69 1.72
C GLU A 9 10.16 -3.07 1.61
N ASP A 10 10.99 -2.53 2.49
CA ASP A 10 12.42 -2.80 2.47
C ASP A 10 12.81 -4.09 3.20
N ASP A 11 11.98 -4.56 4.15
CA ASP A 11 12.25 -5.80 4.87
C ASP A 11 11.87 -7.01 4.02
N ASP A 12 12.84 -7.87 3.72
CA ASP A 12 12.63 -9.02 2.84
C ASP A 12 11.58 -9.98 3.36
N GLU A 13 11.60 -10.28 4.66
CA GLU A 13 10.65 -11.24 5.24
C GLU A 13 9.22 -10.70 5.20
N THR A 14 9.04 -9.44 5.59
CA THR A 14 7.71 -8.81 5.57
C THR A 14 7.20 -8.71 4.14
N ARG A 15 8.04 -8.28 3.22
CA ARG A 15 7.66 -8.15 1.81
C ARG A 15 7.19 -9.49 1.25
N GLU A 16 7.92 -10.56 1.54
CA GLU A 16 7.57 -11.90 1.06
C GLU A 16 6.29 -12.42 1.69
N LEU A 17 6.12 -12.20 2.99
CA LEU A 17 4.89 -12.58 3.69
C LEU A 17 3.67 -11.93 3.05
N LEU A 18 3.73 -10.63 2.82
CA LEU A 18 2.61 -9.90 2.21
C LEU A 18 2.35 -10.36 0.78
N ARG A 19 3.42 -10.56 0.00
CA ARG A 19 3.30 -11.03 -1.38
C ARG A 19 2.59 -12.38 -1.44
N MET A 20 3.03 -13.33 -0.62
CA MET A 20 2.45 -14.68 -0.61
C MET A 20 0.99 -14.65 -0.18
N ALA A 21 0.66 -13.88 0.85
CA ALA A 21 -0.72 -13.78 1.33
C ALA A 21 -1.66 -13.25 0.24
N LEU A 22 -1.21 -12.22 -0.48
CA LEU A 22 -2.01 -11.62 -1.53
C LEU A 22 -2.13 -12.52 -2.77
N GLU A 23 -1.02 -13.13 -3.18
CA GLU A 23 -1.04 -14.03 -4.34
C GLU A 23 -1.92 -15.25 -4.12
N GLN A 24 -1.98 -15.76 -2.89
CA GLN A 24 -2.87 -16.87 -2.55
C GLN A 24 -4.35 -16.52 -2.74
N ARG A 25 -4.70 -15.26 -2.70
CA ARG A 25 -6.07 -14.80 -2.91
C ARG A 25 -6.33 -14.38 -4.36
N GLY A 26 -5.37 -14.61 -5.26
CA GLY A 26 -5.55 -14.36 -6.68
C GLY A 26 -5.15 -12.96 -7.14
N TYR A 27 -4.58 -12.13 -6.28
CA TYR A 27 -4.11 -10.82 -6.69
C TYR A 27 -2.79 -10.92 -7.45
N GLN A 28 -2.58 -10.02 -8.39
CA GLN A 28 -1.29 -9.86 -9.07
C GLN A 28 -0.45 -8.88 -8.25
N VAL A 29 0.72 -9.33 -7.81
CA VAL A 29 1.55 -8.54 -6.90
C VAL A 29 2.86 -8.16 -7.56
N THR A 30 3.20 -6.88 -7.45
CA THR A 30 4.51 -6.34 -7.81
C THR A 30 5.13 -5.78 -6.54
N VAL A 31 6.43 -5.96 -6.38
CA VAL A 31 7.13 -5.51 -5.17
C VAL A 31 8.19 -4.48 -5.52
N ALA A 32 8.43 -3.56 -4.60
CA ALA A 32 9.53 -2.61 -4.67
C ALA A 32 10.18 -2.53 -3.30
N GLU A 33 11.49 -2.31 -3.27
CA GLU A 33 12.27 -2.39 -2.03
C GLU A 33 12.45 -1.04 -1.33
N ASP A 34 12.11 0.05 -1.99
CA ASP A 34 12.24 1.39 -1.42
C ASP A 34 11.20 2.34 -2.04
N GLY A 35 11.11 3.53 -1.45
CA GLY A 35 10.11 4.50 -1.87
C GLY A 35 10.33 5.07 -3.26
N VAL A 36 11.58 5.23 -3.69
CA VAL A 36 11.88 5.77 -5.03
C VAL A 36 11.43 4.78 -6.09
N ARG A 37 11.86 3.54 -5.97
CA ARG A 37 11.45 2.47 -6.90
C ARG A 37 9.96 2.23 -6.83
N GLY A 38 9.40 2.31 -5.62
CA GLY A 38 7.97 2.12 -5.42
C GLY A 38 7.15 3.15 -6.16
N TYR A 39 7.51 4.42 -6.04
CA TYR A 39 6.79 5.48 -6.73
C TYR A 39 6.92 5.35 -8.25
N ASP A 40 8.13 5.07 -8.74
CA ASP A 40 8.35 4.87 -10.18
C ASP A 40 7.53 3.70 -10.71
N THR A 41 7.48 2.60 -9.96
CA THR A 41 6.68 1.44 -10.31
C THR A 41 5.19 1.79 -10.32
N ALA A 42 4.73 2.56 -9.35
CA ALA A 42 3.34 2.99 -9.29
C ALA A 42 2.94 3.81 -10.52
N LEU A 43 3.81 4.72 -10.95
CA LEU A 43 3.56 5.52 -12.15
C LEU A 43 3.39 4.66 -13.40
N PHE A 44 4.25 3.65 -13.53
CA PHE A 44 4.22 2.75 -14.69
C PHE A 44 3.04 1.78 -14.61
N LEU A 45 2.85 1.16 -13.47
CA LEU A 45 1.92 0.05 -13.29
C LEU A 45 0.47 0.52 -13.12
N LYS A 46 0.27 1.67 -12.48
CA LYS A 46 -1.05 2.16 -12.06
C LYS A 46 -1.83 1.10 -11.31
N PRO A 47 -1.32 0.69 -10.14
CA PRO A 47 -1.93 -0.42 -9.40
C PRO A 47 -3.31 -0.06 -8.87
N ASP A 48 -4.06 -1.09 -8.51
CA ASP A 48 -5.38 -0.93 -7.89
C ASP A 48 -5.27 -0.59 -6.40
N LEU A 49 -4.14 -0.95 -5.78
CA LEU A 49 -3.86 -0.69 -4.37
C LEU A 49 -2.35 -0.59 -4.19
N ILE A 50 -1.93 0.34 -3.34
CA ILE A 50 -0.53 0.45 -2.91
C ILE A 50 -0.47 0.09 -1.43
N VAL A 51 0.41 -0.85 -1.09
CA VAL A 51 0.73 -1.20 0.31
C VAL A 51 2.16 -0.71 0.54
N THR A 52 2.36 0.21 1.48
CA THR A 52 3.69 0.75 1.74
C THR A 52 4.00 0.80 3.22
N ASP A 53 5.23 0.41 3.59
CA ASP A 53 5.76 0.70 4.91
C ASP A 53 5.96 2.22 5.01
N ILE A 54 5.66 2.79 6.18
CA ILE A 54 5.85 4.22 6.39
C ILE A 54 7.31 4.56 6.74
N GLN A 55 8.05 3.59 7.26
CA GLN A 55 9.43 3.78 7.71
C GLN A 55 10.38 2.97 6.85
N MET A 56 11.07 3.64 5.93
CA MET A 56 12.04 3.01 5.05
C MET A 56 13.23 3.94 4.86
N PRO A 57 14.44 3.41 4.64
CA PRO A 57 15.60 4.25 4.31
C PRO A 57 15.38 5.02 3.01
N GLY A 58 15.96 6.20 2.93
CA GLY A 58 15.85 7.03 1.73
C GLY A 58 14.49 7.70 1.61
N ALA A 59 13.86 7.55 0.45
CA ALA A 59 12.50 8.06 0.25
C ALA A 59 11.53 7.13 0.97
N ASP A 60 11.08 7.53 2.13
CA ASP A 60 10.23 6.72 3.00
C ASP A 60 8.77 6.72 2.55
N GLY A 61 7.94 5.97 3.29
CA GLY A 61 6.52 5.84 2.96
C GLY A 61 5.75 7.15 3.03
N VAL A 62 6.20 8.11 3.85
CA VAL A 62 5.58 9.44 3.90
C VAL A 62 5.71 10.12 2.55
N HIS A 63 6.90 10.10 1.96
CA HIS A 63 7.12 10.67 0.64
C HIS A 63 6.29 9.97 -0.44
N VAL A 64 6.18 8.65 -0.35
CA VAL A 64 5.37 7.87 -1.30
C VAL A 64 3.91 8.33 -1.23
N VAL A 65 3.34 8.39 -0.03
CA VAL A 65 1.93 8.81 0.15
C VAL A 65 1.71 10.19 -0.43
N ARG A 66 2.59 11.14 -0.10
CA ARG A 66 2.48 12.51 -0.60
C ARG A 66 2.54 12.57 -2.12
N ARG A 67 3.55 11.93 -2.71
CA ARG A 67 3.74 11.98 -4.17
C ARG A 67 2.58 11.34 -4.91
N VAL A 68 2.07 10.23 -4.40
CA VAL A 68 0.93 9.55 -5.01
C VAL A 68 -0.30 10.48 -4.98
N ARG A 69 -0.56 11.14 -3.87
CA ARG A 69 -1.72 12.03 -3.75
C ARG A 69 -1.61 13.28 -4.63
N HIS A 70 -0.39 13.69 -4.98
CA HIS A 70 -0.16 14.85 -5.85
C HIS A 70 0.06 14.46 -7.32
N THR A 71 -0.08 13.19 -7.66
CA THR A 71 0.08 12.70 -9.03
C THR A 71 -1.29 12.39 -9.59
N THR A 72 -1.69 13.10 -10.64
CA THR A 72 -3.05 13.01 -11.19
C THR A 72 -3.48 11.58 -11.50
N SER A 73 -2.59 10.79 -12.12
CA SER A 73 -2.93 9.41 -12.51
C SER A 73 -3.04 8.46 -11.32
N LEU A 74 -2.60 8.87 -10.13
CA LEU A 74 -2.57 8.03 -8.93
C LEU A 74 -3.36 8.62 -7.76
N GLU A 75 -3.95 9.78 -7.93
CA GLU A 75 -4.54 10.53 -6.81
C GLU A 75 -5.68 9.79 -6.12
N ARG A 76 -6.34 8.86 -6.80
CA ARG A 76 -7.44 8.06 -6.24
C ARG A 76 -7.05 6.63 -5.90
N THR A 77 -5.80 6.26 -6.13
CA THR A 77 -5.33 4.91 -5.79
C THR A 77 -5.34 4.74 -4.28
N PRO A 78 -6.03 3.73 -3.73
CA PRO A 78 -6.01 3.52 -2.29
C PRO A 78 -4.61 3.14 -1.81
N ILE A 79 -4.27 3.63 -0.63
CA ILE A 79 -2.96 3.39 0.00
C ILE A 79 -3.20 2.78 1.37
N LEU A 80 -2.60 1.62 1.61
CA LEU A 80 -2.58 0.95 2.90
C LEU A 80 -1.16 1.05 3.45
N VAL A 81 -1.03 1.67 4.61
CA VAL A 81 0.27 1.84 5.27
C VAL A 81 0.47 0.74 6.29
N THR A 82 1.67 0.12 6.28
CA THR A 82 2.09 -0.79 7.34
C THR A 82 3.08 -0.05 8.23
N THR A 83 3.01 -0.25 9.54
CA THR A 83 3.87 0.49 10.46
C THR A 83 4.17 -0.31 11.72
N ALA A 84 5.45 -0.28 12.13
CA ALA A 84 5.89 -0.84 13.41
C ALA A 84 5.72 0.15 14.57
N PHE A 85 5.40 1.40 14.26
CA PHE A 85 5.31 2.46 15.26
C PHE A 85 3.85 2.67 15.66
N GLY A 86 3.65 3.30 16.82
CA GLY A 86 2.35 3.37 17.44
C GLY A 86 1.33 4.25 16.73
N THR A 87 0.20 4.47 17.40
CA THR A 87 -0.98 5.12 16.82
C THR A 87 -0.70 6.52 16.26
N GLY A 88 0.28 7.24 16.81
CA GLY A 88 0.63 8.58 16.30
C GLY A 88 1.12 8.55 14.86
N THR A 89 1.97 7.57 14.51
CA THR A 89 2.46 7.42 13.14
C THR A 89 1.33 7.02 12.20
N ALA A 90 0.46 6.13 12.65
CA ALA A 90 -0.70 5.70 11.87
C ALA A 90 -1.63 6.89 11.59
N THR A 91 -1.94 7.68 12.61
CA THR A 91 -2.79 8.87 12.46
C THR A 91 -2.17 9.87 11.49
N PHE A 92 -0.86 10.08 11.61
CA PHE A 92 -0.14 10.98 10.72
C PHE A 92 -0.23 10.52 9.27
N SER A 93 -0.08 9.22 9.01
CA SER A 93 -0.17 8.70 7.65
C SER A 93 -1.55 8.89 7.05
N LEU A 94 -2.60 8.73 7.85
CA LEU A 94 -3.97 8.98 7.40
C LEU A 94 -4.18 10.45 7.06
N GLN A 95 -3.62 11.36 7.85
CA GLN A 95 -3.70 12.80 7.58
C GLN A 95 -2.99 13.17 6.27
N LEU A 96 -1.93 12.44 5.92
CA LEU A 96 -1.21 12.66 4.66
C LEU A 96 -1.95 12.13 3.44
N GLY A 97 -2.96 11.30 3.63
CA GLY A 97 -3.76 10.78 2.54
C GLY A 97 -3.79 9.26 2.41
N ALA A 98 -3.20 8.51 3.34
CA ALA A 98 -3.36 7.06 3.37
C ALA A 98 -4.81 6.72 3.72
N ASN A 99 -5.31 5.64 3.16
CA ASN A 99 -6.72 5.22 3.37
C ASN A 99 -6.90 4.34 4.60
N ALA A 100 -5.84 3.63 4.99
CA ALA A 100 -5.90 2.75 6.16
C ALA A 100 -4.48 2.43 6.61
N TYR A 101 -4.35 1.81 7.77
CA TYR A 101 -3.08 1.29 8.25
C TYR A 101 -3.27 -0.10 8.84
N GLU A 102 -2.18 -0.89 8.83
CA GLU A 102 -2.11 -2.18 9.51
C GLU A 102 -0.82 -2.22 10.31
N PRO A 103 -0.88 -2.50 11.61
CA PRO A 103 0.33 -2.49 12.44
C PRO A 103 1.19 -3.73 12.20
N LYS A 104 2.49 -3.59 12.43
CA LYS A 104 3.42 -4.72 12.46
C LYS A 104 3.55 -5.20 13.91
N PRO A 105 3.70 -6.50 14.14
CA PRO A 105 3.75 -7.58 13.15
C PRO A 105 2.41 -7.79 12.46
N ILE A 106 2.46 -8.11 11.18
CA ILE A 106 1.25 -8.21 10.36
C ILE A 106 0.38 -9.40 10.80
N ASP A 107 -0.88 -9.12 11.10
CA ASP A 107 -1.92 -10.11 11.23
C ASP A 107 -2.52 -10.30 9.83
N THR A 108 -2.24 -11.42 9.19
CA THR A 108 -2.65 -11.62 7.80
C THR A 108 -4.16 -11.57 7.61
N GLN A 109 -4.92 -12.02 8.59
CA GLN A 109 -6.38 -11.99 8.51
C GLN A 109 -6.91 -10.56 8.51
N SER A 110 -6.43 -9.73 9.44
CA SER A 110 -6.79 -8.32 9.51
C SER A 110 -6.33 -7.58 8.26
N PHE A 111 -5.10 -7.84 7.83
CA PHE A 111 -4.53 -7.23 6.63
C PHE A 111 -5.39 -7.54 5.40
N MET A 112 -5.76 -8.79 5.22
CA MET A 112 -6.57 -9.19 4.06
C MET A 112 -7.97 -8.57 4.10
N SER A 113 -8.57 -8.44 5.27
CA SER A 113 -9.86 -7.77 5.42
C SER A 113 -9.77 -6.30 4.98
N THR A 114 -8.70 -5.62 5.38
CA THR A 114 -8.49 -4.23 5.01
C THR A 114 -8.25 -4.09 3.51
N VAL A 115 -7.47 -4.98 2.93
CA VAL A 115 -7.23 -4.99 1.47
C VAL A 115 -8.56 -5.12 0.72
N LYS A 116 -9.38 -6.10 1.10
CA LYS A 116 -10.68 -6.32 0.45
C LYS A 116 -11.58 -5.08 0.56
N ARG A 117 -11.61 -4.49 1.74
CA ARG A 117 -12.43 -3.30 1.98
C ARG A 117 -12.00 -2.14 1.09
N LEU A 118 -10.70 -1.86 1.02
CA LEU A 118 -10.18 -0.75 0.22
C LEU A 118 -10.45 -0.94 -1.28
N LEU A 119 -10.26 -2.15 -1.78
CA LEU A 119 -10.52 -2.45 -3.18
C LEU A 119 -12.01 -2.36 -3.50
N SER A 120 -12.85 -2.79 -2.58
CA SER A 120 -14.31 -2.73 -2.72
C SER A 120 -14.81 -1.29 -2.75
N GLU A 121 -14.31 -0.45 -1.85
CA GLU A 121 -14.65 0.97 -1.80
C GLU A 121 -14.23 1.68 -3.09
N ARG A 122 -13.04 1.38 -3.60
CA ARG A 122 -12.56 1.95 -4.85
C ARG A 122 -13.47 1.58 -6.01
N ASP A 123 -13.86 0.31 -6.10
CA ASP A 123 -14.71 -0.16 -7.18
C ASP A 123 -16.10 0.49 -7.12
N SER A 124 -16.64 0.71 -5.93
CA SER A 124 -17.90 1.42 -5.74
C SER A 124 -17.82 2.85 -6.27
N LEU A 125 -16.69 3.54 -6.02
CA LEU A 125 -16.48 4.90 -6.53
C LEU A 125 -16.39 4.94 -8.05
N LYS A 126 -15.87 3.90 -8.67
CA LYS A 126 -15.77 3.81 -10.12
C LYS A 126 -17.14 3.68 -10.79
N VAL A 127 -18.07 3.03 -10.12
CA VAL A 127 -19.41 2.79 -10.67
C VAL A 127 -20.29 4.03 -10.52
N ALA A 128 -20.00 4.83 -9.52
CA ALA A 128 -20.69 6.10 -9.31
C ALA A 128 -20.17 7.17 -10.27
#